data_f0454839859f9c6c40e9d0f9a0e466e7
#
_entry.id   f0454839859f9c6c40e9d0f9a0e466e7
#
_cell.length_a   1.000
_cell.length_b   1.000
_cell.length_c   1.000
_cell.angle_alpha   90.00
_cell.angle_beta   90.00
_cell.angle_gamma   90.00
#
_symmetry.space_group_name_H-M   'P 1'
#
loop_
_entity.id
_entity.type
_entity.pdbx_description
1 polymer ?
#
loop_
_entity_poly.entity_id
_entity_poly.type
_entity_poly.pdbx_seq_one_letter_code
_entity_poly.pdbx_strand_id
1 'polypeptide(L)'
;MSNVNYKSAGVDLELYDESMRRLPSLMQRTHTSRVIPLADAFAGLMRLNHSSRPGVSSYEDPVLVSGTDGVGTKLKVAQLVNRFDTVGIDLVAMSVNDVLCMGAEPLLFLDYLAMSKDDPDLCEALVKGVSDGCVECGA
;
A
#
# COMPACT_ATOMS: atom_id res chain seq x y z
N MET A 1 -13.98 -5.99 37.79
CA MET A 1 -12.88 -6.27 36.82
C MET A 1 -13.48 -6.10 35.45
N SER A 2 -13.04 -5.09 34.67
CA SER A 2 -13.49 -4.92 33.29
C SER A 2 -13.03 -6.14 32.49
N ASN A 3 -13.97 -6.83 31.84
CA ASN A 3 -13.63 -7.93 30.92
C ASN A 3 -12.86 -7.34 29.75
N VAL A 4 -11.55 -7.45 29.77
CA VAL A 4 -10.69 -7.07 28.64
C VAL A 4 -10.89 -8.14 27.56
N ASN A 5 -11.34 -7.73 26.38
CA ASN A 5 -11.49 -8.57 25.21
C ASN A 5 -10.87 -7.86 23.99
N TYR A 6 -10.75 -8.57 22.87
CA TYR A 6 -10.17 -8.03 21.63
C TYR A 6 -10.88 -6.73 21.18
N LYS A 7 -12.20 -6.69 21.22
CA LYS A 7 -12.98 -5.52 20.82
C LYS A 7 -12.69 -4.29 21.70
N SER A 8 -12.57 -4.49 23.02
CA SER A 8 -12.21 -3.41 23.96
C SER A 8 -10.74 -2.96 23.82
N ALA A 9 -9.89 -3.77 23.19
CA ALA A 9 -8.51 -3.47 22.86
C ALA A 9 -8.33 -2.82 21.48
N GLY A 10 -9.42 -2.58 20.72
CA GLY A 10 -9.40 -1.94 19.42
C GLY A 10 -9.45 -2.90 18.23
N VAL A 11 -9.50 -4.22 18.47
CA VAL A 11 -9.60 -5.25 17.41
C VAL A 11 -11.04 -5.71 17.31
N ASP A 12 -11.75 -5.24 16.30
CA ASP A 12 -13.13 -5.63 15.99
C ASP A 12 -13.16 -6.43 14.69
N LEU A 13 -13.38 -7.75 14.81
CA LEU A 13 -13.37 -8.67 13.66
C LEU A 13 -14.42 -8.33 12.60
N GLU A 14 -15.58 -7.78 13.00
CA GLU A 14 -16.61 -7.39 12.04
C GLU A 14 -16.17 -6.18 11.20
N LEU A 15 -15.53 -5.19 11.83
CA LEU A 15 -14.96 -4.03 11.14
C LEU A 15 -13.73 -4.42 10.30
N TYR A 16 -12.91 -5.35 10.80
CA TYR A 16 -11.81 -5.91 10.04
C TYR A 16 -12.32 -6.60 8.77
N ASP A 17 -13.31 -7.47 8.87
CA ASP A 17 -13.90 -8.17 7.71
C ASP A 17 -14.52 -7.19 6.71
N GLU A 18 -15.11 -6.10 7.19
CA GLU A 18 -15.62 -5.03 6.33
C GLU A 18 -14.49 -4.35 5.56
N SER A 19 -13.38 -4.01 6.22
CA SER A 19 -12.20 -3.47 5.55
C SER A 19 -11.68 -4.45 4.49
N MET A 20 -11.52 -5.73 4.84
CA MET A 20 -11.03 -6.76 3.93
C MET A 20 -11.93 -7.00 2.71
N ARG A 21 -13.21 -6.68 2.79
CA ARG A 21 -14.11 -6.72 1.63
C ARG A 21 -13.94 -5.54 0.68
N ARG A 22 -13.56 -4.36 1.19
CA ARG A 22 -13.42 -3.13 0.40
C ARG A 22 -12.08 -3.01 -0.32
N LEU A 23 -10.98 -3.43 0.31
CA LEU A 23 -9.63 -3.20 -0.17
C LEU A 23 -9.24 -3.94 -1.47
N PRO A 24 -9.70 -5.17 -1.77
CA PRO A 24 -9.22 -5.91 -2.93
C PRO A 24 -9.36 -5.17 -4.25
N SER A 25 -10.44 -4.42 -4.46
CA SER A 25 -10.64 -3.64 -5.70
C SER A 25 -9.62 -2.51 -5.86
N LEU A 26 -9.24 -1.87 -4.76
CA LEU A 26 -8.23 -0.81 -4.74
C LEU A 26 -6.82 -1.37 -4.97
N MET A 27 -6.52 -2.54 -4.41
CA MET A 27 -5.23 -3.21 -4.58
C MET A 27 -5.08 -3.80 -5.99
N GLN A 28 -6.10 -4.49 -6.51
CA GLN A 28 -6.03 -5.16 -7.80
C GLN A 28 -5.84 -4.21 -8.98
N ARG A 29 -6.32 -2.97 -8.90
CA ARG A 29 -6.11 -1.98 -9.97
C ARG A 29 -4.65 -1.56 -10.15
N THR A 30 -3.79 -1.78 -9.17
CA THR A 30 -2.35 -1.53 -9.24
C THR A 30 -1.57 -2.71 -9.81
N HIS A 31 -2.19 -3.92 -9.89
CA HIS A 31 -1.48 -5.14 -10.27
C HIS A 31 -1.03 -5.08 -11.73
N THR A 32 0.25 -5.22 -11.93
CA THR A 32 0.89 -5.37 -13.25
C THR A 32 1.00 -6.85 -13.63
N SER A 33 1.45 -7.14 -14.86
CA SER A 33 1.74 -8.52 -15.32
C SER A 33 2.80 -9.25 -14.49
N ARG A 34 3.51 -8.53 -13.63
CA ARG A 34 4.50 -9.09 -12.70
C ARG A 34 3.86 -9.78 -11.51
N VAL A 35 2.68 -9.34 -11.09
CA VAL A 35 1.99 -9.91 -9.93
C VAL A 35 1.49 -11.31 -10.28
N ILE A 36 1.79 -12.27 -9.41
CA ILE A 36 1.26 -13.64 -9.50
C ILE A 36 0.07 -13.72 -8.55
N PRO A 37 -1.17 -13.84 -9.08
CA PRO A 37 -2.34 -13.91 -8.22
C PRO A 37 -2.34 -15.20 -7.42
N LEU A 38 -2.61 -15.10 -6.14
CA LEU A 38 -2.77 -16.24 -5.22
C LEU A 38 -4.11 -16.10 -4.49
N ALA A 39 -4.80 -17.21 -4.34
CA ALA A 39 -5.94 -17.30 -3.44
C ALA A 39 -5.43 -17.63 -2.02
N ASP A 40 -5.96 -16.95 -1.02
CA ASP A 40 -5.73 -17.23 0.40
C ASP A 40 -4.25 -17.32 0.83
N ALA A 41 -3.39 -16.49 0.20
CA ALA A 41 -1.96 -16.50 0.50
C ALA A 41 -1.61 -15.50 1.61
N PHE A 42 -0.62 -15.87 2.43
CA PHE A 42 -0.07 -15.00 3.47
C PHE A 42 1.04 -14.08 2.98
N ALA A 43 1.42 -14.15 1.69
CA ALA A 43 2.44 -13.31 1.08
C ALA A 43 2.14 -13.09 -0.41
N GLY A 44 2.58 -11.95 -0.94
CA GLY A 44 2.51 -11.65 -2.35
C GLY A 44 3.66 -12.28 -3.14
N LEU A 45 3.42 -12.64 -4.39
CA LEU A 45 4.44 -13.10 -5.32
C LEU A 45 4.56 -12.17 -6.52
N MET A 46 5.81 -11.86 -6.89
CA MET A 46 6.12 -10.97 -8.00
C MET A 46 7.27 -11.52 -8.86
N ARG A 47 7.12 -11.41 -10.20
CA ARG A 47 8.17 -11.77 -11.16
C ARG A 47 9.18 -10.62 -11.26
N LEU A 48 10.45 -10.89 -10.97
CA LEU A 48 11.52 -9.89 -11.08
C LEU A 48 12.11 -9.81 -12.50
N ASN A 49 12.12 -10.89 -13.23
CA ASN A 49 12.71 -10.98 -14.56
C ASN A 49 11.82 -10.44 -15.70
N HIS A 50 10.61 -9.98 -15.38
CA HIS A 50 9.67 -9.46 -16.38
C HIS A 50 9.58 -7.93 -16.25
N SER A 51 9.89 -7.20 -17.32
CA SER A 51 9.72 -5.75 -17.34
C SER A 51 8.34 -5.37 -17.84
N SER A 52 7.73 -4.38 -17.21
CA SER A 52 6.51 -3.73 -17.70
C SER A 52 6.80 -2.54 -18.63
N ARG A 53 8.08 -2.16 -18.78
CA ARG A 53 8.48 -1.06 -19.67
C ARG A 53 8.37 -1.46 -21.14
N PRO A 54 7.80 -0.62 -22.02
CA PRO A 54 7.80 -0.84 -23.46
C PRO A 54 9.23 -1.03 -23.99
N GLY A 55 9.46 -2.11 -24.74
CA GLY A 55 10.77 -2.39 -25.36
C GLY A 55 11.80 -3.07 -24.46
N VAL A 56 11.47 -3.31 -23.18
CA VAL A 56 12.32 -4.08 -22.26
C VAL A 56 11.63 -5.38 -21.92
N SER A 57 12.16 -6.50 -22.39
CA SER A 57 11.55 -7.82 -22.16
C SER A 57 11.91 -8.44 -20.80
N SER A 58 13.14 -8.19 -20.32
CA SER A 58 13.66 -8.75 -19.06
C SER A 58 14.87 -7.97 -18.59
N TYR A 59 15.21 -8.12 -17.32
CA TYR A 59 16.49 -7.69 -16.76
C TYR A 59 17.49 -8.86 -16.85
N GLU A 60 18.73 -8.59 -17.28
CA GLU A 60 19.78 -9.61 -17.37
C GLU A 60 20.40 -9.92 -16.01
N ASP A 61 20.66 -8.87 -15.20
CA ASP A 61 21.21 -8.99 -13.84
C ASP A 61 20.47 -7.99 -12.91
N PRO A 62 19.28 -8.37 -12.44
CA PRO A 62 18.44 -7.44 -11.68
C PRO A 62 19.00 -7.17 -10.28
N VAL A 63 19.14 -5.89 -9.94
CA VAL A 63 19.42 -5.42 -8.58
C VAL A 63 18.14 -4.86 -7.99
N LEU A 64 17.73 -5.38 -6.83
CA LEU A 64 16.57 -4.89 -6.10
C LEU A 64 16.97 -3.68 -5.26
N VAL A 65 16.38 -2.53 -5.55
CA VAL A 65 16.44 -1.33 -4.70
C VAL A 65 15.21 -1.29 -3.82
N SER A 66 15.38 -1.15 -2.53
CA SER A 66 14.29 -1.05 -1.57
C SER A 66 14.49 0.17 -0.67
N GLY A 67 13.39 0.88 -0.41
CA GLY A 67 13.33 1.99 0.52
C GLY A 67 12.06 1.90 1.36
N THR A 68 12.06 2.57 2.51
CA THR A 68 10.87 2.73 3.35
C THR A 68 10.84 4.15 3.88
N ASP A 69 9.71 4.80 3.79
CA ASP A 69 9.51 6.13 4.35
C ASP A 69 8.09 6.27 4.89
N GLY A 70 7.87 7.29 5.67
CA GLY A 70 6.57 7.64 6.26
C GLY A 70 6.14 9.04 5.87
N VAL A 71 4.83 9.31 5.91
CA VAL A 71 4.27 10.62 5.53
C VAL A 71 4.74 11.77 6.45
N GLY A 72 5.15 11.46 7.68
CA GLY A 72 5.62 12.45 8.63
C GLY A 72 4.52 13.39 9.14
N THR A 73 4.83 14.68 9.25
CA THR A 73 3.95 15.67 9.86
C THR A 73 2.69 16.00 9.05
N LYS A 74 2.62 15.63 7.77
CA LYS A 74 1.41 15.79 6.93
C LYS A 74 0.22 15.04 7.51
N LEU A 75 0.43 13.93 8.23
CA LEU A 75 -0.64 13.22 8.95
C LEU A 75 -1.37 14.11 9.95
N LYS A 76 -0.68 15.02 10.63
CA LYS A 76 -1.32 15.96 11.55
C LYS A 76 -2.24 16.93 10.79
N VAL A 77 -1.84 17.36 9.61
CA VAL A 77 -2.68 18.22 8.76
C VAL A 77 -3.92 17.44 8.29
N ALA A 78 -3.72 16.20 7.80
CA ALA A 78 -4.82 15.33 7.39
C ALA A 78 -5.85 15.13 8.53
N GLN A 79 -5.36 14.90 9.75
CA GLN A 79 -6.20 14.80 10.96
C GLN A 79 -6.95 16.09 11.28
N LEU A 80 -6.30 17.26 11.17
CA LEU A 80 -6.92 18.55 11.45
C LEU A 80 -8.05 18.90 10.47
N VAL A 81 -7.89 18.55 9.20
CA VAL A 81 -8.89 18.80 8.15
C VAL A 81 -9.83 17.61 7.93
N ASN A 82 -9.62 16.52 8.67
CA ASN A 82 -10.37 15.26 8.54
C ASN A 82 -10.44 14.76 7.10
N ARG A 83 -9.29 14.78 6.41
CA ARG A 83 -9.17 14.34 5.02
C ARG A 83 -7.98 13.41 4.85
N PHE A 84 -8.21 12.14 4.44
CA PHE A 84 -7.22 11.08 4.43
C PHE A 84 -7.00 10.44 3.04
N ASP A 85 -7.81 10.77 2.05
CA ASP A 85 -7.79 10.18 0.71
C ASP A 85 -6.60 10.62 -0.15
N THR A 86 -5.86 11.65 0.26
CA THR A 86 -4.70 12.19 -0.48
C THR A 86 -3.36 11.88 0.17
N VAL A 87 -3.33 11.59 1.47
CA VAL A 87 -2.08 11.37 2.19
C VAL A 87 -1.35 10.09 1.76
N GLY A 88 -2.09 9.10 1.24
CA GLY A 88 -1.52 7.90 0.65
C GLY A 88 -0.74 8.16 -0.64
N ILE A 89 -1.16 9.16 -1.44
CA ILE A 89 -0.42 9.61 -2.63
C ILE A 89 0.94 10.17 -2.20
N ASP A 90 0.96 11.01 -1.17
CA ASP A 90 2.21 11.55 -0.61
C ASP A 90 3.15 10.44 -0.12
N LEU A 91 2.61 9.40 0.53
CA LEU A 91 3.38 8.27 1.02
C LEU A 91 4.08 7.53 -0.13
N VAL A 92 3.34 7.22 -1.19
CA VAL A 92 3.91 6.58 -2.38
C VAL A 92 4.96 7.47 -3.03
N ALA A 93 4.66 8.77 -3.21
CA ALA A 93 5.59 9.71 -3.83
C ALA A 93 6.91 9.83 -3.06
N MET A 94 6.89 9.87 -1.72
CA MET A 94 8.10 9.94 -0.89
C MET A 94 8.97 8.70 -1.12
N SER A 95 8.41 7.51 -0.99
CA SER A 95 9.15 6.25 -1.16
C SER A 95 9.65 6.03 -2.59
N VAL A 96 8.82 6.39 -3.59
CA VAL A 96 9.18 6.25 -5.01
C VAL A 96 10.28 7.22 -5.41
N ASN A 97 10.28 8.45 -4.92
CA ASN A 97 11.36 9.41 -5.19
C ASN A 97 12.73 8.90 -4.74
N ASP A 98 12.82 8.22 -3.60
CA ASP A 98 14.07 7.62 -3.12
C ASP A 98 14.56 6.52 -4.07
N VAL A 99 13.65 5.67 -4.55
CA VAL A 99 13.95 4.62 -5.53
C VAL A 99 14.41 5.23 -6.87
N LEU A 100 13.73 6.29 -7.33
CA LEU A 100 14.09 6.99 -8.58
C LEU A 100 15.47 7.67 -8.50
N CYS A 101 15.86 8.21 -7.34
CA CYS A 101 17.18 8.78 -7.13
C CYS A 101 18.32 7.75 -7.32
N MET A 102 18.03 6.47 -7.15
CA MET A 102 18.95 5.37 -7.41
C MET A 102 18.92 4.88 -8.87
N GLY A 103 18.10 5.49 -9.73
CA GLY A 103 17.92 5.08 -11.14
C GLY A 103 17.08 3.82 -11.31
N ALA A 104 16.39 3.37 -10.27
CA ALA A 104 15.53 2.18 -10.33
C ALA A 104 14.10 2.54 -10.76
N GLU A 105 13.37 1.56 -11.33
CA GLU A 105 11.95 1.70 -11.60
C GLU A 105 11.12 1.22 -10.40
N PRO A 106 10.00 1.86 -10.08
CA PRO A 106 9.05 1.34 -9.09
C PRO A 106 8.47 0.00 -9.57
N LEU A 107 8.46 -1.00 -8.70
CA LEU A 107 7.98 -2.35 -9.05
C LEU A 107 6.80 -2.78 -8.20
N LEU A 108 6.90 -2.54 -6.90
CA LEU A 108 5.89 -2.91 -5.92
C LEU A 108 5.94 -1.95 -4.74
N PHE A 109 4.81 -1.77 -4.10
CA PHE A 109 4.66 -1.00 -2.89
C PHE A 109 4.11 -1.89 -1.78
N LEU A 110 4.75 -1.89 -0.62
CA LEU A 110 4.29 -2.61 0.57
C LEU A 110 3.83 -1.57 1.58
N ASP A 111 2.59 -1.66 2.00
CA ASP A 111 1.99 -0.75 2.96
C ASP A 111 1.68 -1.44 4.28
N TYR A 112 1.85 -0.71 5.37
CA TYR A 112 1.48 -1.12 6.71
C TYR A 112 0.71 -0.02 7.44
N LEU A 113 -0.56 -0.27 7.71
CA LEU A 113 -1.43 0.65 8.43
C LEU A 113 -1.47 0.33 9.92
N ALA A 114 -0.79 1.15 10.75
CA ALA A 114 -0.86 1.06 12.20
C ALA A 114 -2.02 1.91 12.73
N MET A 115 -3.15 1.28 13.01
CA MET A 115 -4.35 1.95 13.50
C MET A 115 -4.62 1.59 14.97
N SER A 116 -5.10 2.56 15.75
CA SER A 116 -5.45 2.33 17.16
C SER A 116 -6.74 1.52 17.35
N LYS A 117 -7.58 1.50 16.34
CA LYS A 117 -8.84 0.74 16.26
C LYS A 117 -9.21 0.51 14.80
N ASP A 118 -9.97 -0.54 14.55
CA ASP A 118 -10.52 -0.81 13.23
C ASP A 118 -11.51 0.28 12.82
N ASP A 119 -11.30 0.87 11.63
CA ASP A 119 -12.13 1.89 11.03
C ASP A 119 -12.12 1.68 9.50
N PRO A 120 -13.15 1.01 8.94
CA PRO A 120 -13.19 0.68 7.51
C PRO A 120 -13.16 1.89 6.59
N ASP A 121 -13.80 3.01 6.97
CA ASP A 121 -13.85 4.20 6.14
C ASP A 121 -12.47 4.90 6.08
N LEU A 122 -11.79 4.98 7.22
CA LEU A 122 -10.42 5.50 7.28
C LEU A 122 -9.45 4.59 6.51
N CYS A 123 -9.55 3.28 6.70
CA CYS A 123 -8.71 2.30 6.01
C CYS A 123 -8.89 2.40 4.49
N GLU A 124 -10.14 2.44 4.01
CA GLU A 124 -10.45 2.60 2.59
C GLU A 124 -9.90 3.91 2.02
N ALA A 125 -10.06 5.03 2.72
CA ALA A 125 -9.54 6.33 2.28
C ALA A 125 -8.01 6.34 2.16
N LEU A 126 -7.29 5.78 3.14
CA LEU A 126 -5.83 5.68 3.12
C LEU A 126 -5.36 4.79 1.97
N VAL A 127 -5.92 3.58 1.84
CA VAL A 127 -5.54 2.63 0.77
C VAL A 127 -5.92 3.15 -0.61
N LYS A 128 -7.02 3.91 -0.73
CA LYS A 128 -7.36 4.60 -1.98
C LYS A 128 -6.24 5.55 -2.41
N GLY A 129 -5.74 6.38 -1.50
CA GLY A 129 -4.62 7.30 -1.79
C GLY A 129 -3.35 6.54 -2.19
N VAL A 130 -2.99 5.46 -1.49
CA VAL A 130 -1.85 4.60 -1.85
C VAL A 130 -2.05 4.00 -3.24
N SER A 131 -3.23 3.44 -3.51
CA SER A 131 -3.57 2.86 -4.81
C SER A 131 -3.48 3.88 -5.95
N ASP A 132 -3.97 5.11 -5.74
CA ASP A 132 -3.88 6.17 -6.74
C ASP A 132 -2.41 6.52 -7.06
N GLY A 133 -1.56 6.66 -6.03
CA GLY A 133 -0.13 6.89 -6.20
C GLY A 133 0.59 5.74 -6.90
N CYS A 134 0.28 4.50 -6.57
CA CYS A 134 0.86 3.32 -7.24
C CYS A 134 0.46 3.25 -8.72
N VAL A 135 -0.79 3.49 -9.05
CA VAL A 135 -1.25 3.54 -10.46
C VAL A 135 -0.50 4.63 -11.23
N GLU A 136 -0.29 5.80 -10.62
CA GLU A 136 0.40 6.92 -11.27
C GLU A 136 1.88 6.60 -11.56
N CYS A 137 2.60 5.95 -10.64
CA CYS A 137 4.00 5.61 -10.82
C CYS A 137 4.25 4.24 -11.48
N GLY A 138 3.23 3.40 -11.63
CA GLY A 138 3.31 2.08 -12.25
C GLY A 138 3.84 0.97 -11.34
N ALA A 139 3.75 1.17 -10.03
CA ALA A 139 4.09 0.16 -9.01
C ALA A 139 2.93 -0.77 -8.72
#